data_a4d4dde0e3246435ea1c1d7295d37752
#
_entry.id   a4d4dde0e3246435ea1c1d7295d37752
#
_cell.length_a   1.000
_cell.length_b   1.000
_cell.length_c   1.000
_cell.angle_alpha   90.00
_cell.angle_beta   90.00
_cell.angle_gamma   90.00
#
_symmetry.space_group_name_H-M   'P 1'
#
loop_
_entity.id
_entity.type
_entity.pdbx_description
1 polymer ?
#
loop_
_entity_poly.entity_id
_entity_poly.type
_entity_poly.pdbx_seq_one_letter_code
_entity_poly.pdbx_strand_id
1 'polypeptide(L)'
;MKKEFWLTCISVCLLAACCEKESLPVTPTSSDLQFGHLAKTWDEGIPLGNATVGTLVWQRDSVLRFSLDRTDLWDLRPMDSIAGPNNRFAWVCEQVRKGDYLPVQKKFDHPYNALPAPSKIPGAALEFPLNIGKVFSVHLFLNNALCEVLWENGTKLQTFVHASEPVGWFVFENLPDTVSPEIMAPRYSNPDEVAGDNSHAGPALGRLGYKQGTIQKEAGTTTFHQEGWGGFSYDVVVRWQQKGGTLSGVWSLTSSLAADRADQETAEAMERGVEADYRSHMNFWKGYWTQSSVSLPDTLLQKQYDNEMYKFGAAAREDSYPISLQAVWTADNGMLPPWKGDYHHDLNTQLSYWPAYTGNHLKEGMGYLCLLYTSDAADERSS
;
A
#
# COMPACT_ATOMS: atom_id res chain seq x y z
N MET A 1 16.25 -64.74 -53.78
CA MET A 1 15.27 -63.81 -53.17
C MET A 1 15.83 -63.36 -51.85
N LYS A 2 16.48 -62.18 -51.81
CA LYS A 2 16.99 -61.56 -50.58
C LYS A 2 16.07 -60.43 -50.23
N LYS A 3 15.45 -60.47 -49.02
CA LYS A 3 14.66 -59.40 -48.45
C LYS A 3 15.60 -58.50 -47.63
N GLU A 4 15.76 -57.26 -48.04
CA GLU A 4 16.45 -56.24 -47.28
C GLU A 4 15.47 -55.62 -46.27
N PHE A 5 15.89 -55.58 -44.98
CA PHE A 5 15.19 -55.02 -43.87
C PHE A 5 15.74 -53.59 -43.67
N TRP A 6 14.95 -52.57 -43.97
CA TRP A 6 15.31 -51.21 -43.69
C TRP A 6 14.87 -50.87 -42.24
N LEU A 7 15.83 -50.67 -41.33
CA LEU A 7 15.62 -50.11 -40.02
C LEU A 7 15.59 -48.59 -40.14
N THR A 8 14.42 -47.98 -39.98
CA THR A 8 14.26 -46.51 -39.86
C THR A 8 14.47 -46.12 -38.40
N CYS A 9 15.65 -45.56 -38.09
CA CYS A 9 15.85 -44.86 -36.79
C CYS A 9 15.08 -43.58 -36.77
N ILE A 10 13.98 -43.53 -35.99
CA ILE A 10 13.28 -42.27 -35.63
C ILE A 10 14.07 -41.67 -34.47
N SER A 11 14.86 -40.61 -34.77
CA SER A 11 15.52 -39.78 -33.79
C SER A 11 14.49 -38.83 -33.20
N VAL A 12 13.97 -39.15 -32.02
CA VAL A 12 13.09 -38.21 -31.25
C VAL A 12 14.01 -37.16 -30.65
N CYS A 13 14.14 -36.03 -31.31
CA CYS A 13 14.66 -34.81 -30.70
C CYS A 13 13.67 -34.31 -29.66
N LEU A 14 13.90 -34.61 -28.39
CA LEU A 14 13.31 -33.89 -27.26
C LEU A 14 13.88 -32.47 -27.28
N LEU A 15 13.15 -31.57 -27.93
CA LEU A 15 13.29 -30.14 -27.69
C LEU A 15 12.83 -29.87 -26.24
N ALA A 16 13.79 -29.88 -25.33
CA ALA A 16 13.60 -29.21 -24.05
C ALA A 16 13.44 -27.71 -24.37
N ALA A 17 12.21 -27.29 -24.54
CA ALA A 17 11.89 -25.86 -24.50
C ALA A 17 12.25 -25.39 -23.08
N CYS A 18 13.43 -24.77 -22.92
CA CYS A 18 13.67 -23.87 -21.81
C CYS A 18 12.60 -22.77 -21.97
N CYS A 19 11.52 -22.90 -21.21
CA CYS A 19 10.58 -21.82 -21.03
C CYS A 19 11.33 -20.80 -20.17
N GLU A 20 12.10 -19.91 -20.81
CA GLU A 20 12.53 -18.68 -20.16
C GLU A 20 11.24 -18.00 -19.74
N LYS A 21 11.07 -17.82 -18.44
CA LYS A 21 9.92 -17.14 -17.88
C LYS A 21 10.06 -15.67 -18.31
N GLU A 22 9.27 -15.28 -19.31
CA GLU A 22 9.31 -13.89 -19.79
C GLU A 22 8.90 -12.95 -18.65
N SER A 23 9.62 -11.83 -18.53
CA SER A 23 9.27 -10.72 -17.65
C SER A 23 7.84 -10.27 -17.91
N LEU A 24 7.18 -9.76 -16.87
CA LEU A 24 5.84 -9.17 -17.03
C LEU A 24 5.89 -8.03 -18.05
N PRO A 25 5.01 -8.03 -19.08
CA PRO A 25 5.05 -7.04 -20.14
C PRO A 25 4.65 -5.67 -19.63
N VAL A 26 5.38 -4.63 -20.04
CA VAL A 26 5.14 -3.24 -19.67
C VAL A 26 4.90 -2.36 -20.89
N THR A 27 4.17 -1.26 -20.70
CA THR A 27 3.88 -0.25 -21.72
C THR A 27 4.40 1.11 -21.25
N PRO A 28 5.65 1.48 -21.60
CA PRO A 28 6.24 2.74 -21.17
C PRO A 28 5.49 3.96 -21.72
N THR A 29 5.47 5.03 -20.94
CA THR A 29 4.96 6.34 -21.32
C THR A 29 5.98 7.43 -21.03
N SER A 30 5.80 8.62 -21.59
CA SER A 30 6.63 9.79 -21.28
C SER A 30 6.40 10.34 -19.88
N SER A 31 5.30 9.98 -19.24
CA SER A 31 4.93 10.42 -17.88
C SER A 31 5.41 9.49 -16.79
N ASP A 32 5.95 8.34 -17.13
CA ASP A 32 6.47 7.38 -16.14
C ASP A 32 7.52 8.01 -15.22
N LEU A 33 7.60 7.53 -13.99
CA LEU A 33 8.63 7.95 -13.04
C LEU A 33 9.88 7.08 -13.22
N GLN A 34 11.03 7.74 -13.35
CA GLN A 34 12.31 7.07 -13.52
C GLN A 34 13.36 7.71 -12.61
N PHE A 35 14.08 6.87 -11.87
CA PHE A 35 15.13 7.29 -10.95
C PHE A 35 16.38 6.39 -11.10
N GLY A 36 17.55 6.92 -10.79
CA GLY A 36 18.81 6.16 -10.75
C GLY A 36 19.06 5.44 -9.42
N HIS A 37 18.19 5.52 -8.47
CA HIS A 37 18.32 4.92 -7.14
C HIS A 37 16.95 4.76 -6.48
N LEU A 38 16.84 3.89 -5.48
CA LEU A 38 15.70 3.84 -4.58
C LEU A 38 15.71 5.04 -3.62
N ALA A 39 14.55 5.52 -3.25
CA ALA A 39 14.38 6.50 -2.19
C ALA A 39 14.98 6.00 -0.87
N LYS A 40 15.41 6.90 -0.01
CA LYS A 40 16.03 6.58 1.29
C LYS A 40 15.10 6.79 2.47
N THR A 41 13.97 7.43 2.24
CA THR A 41 12.92 7.66 3.22
C THR A 41 11.58 7.15 2.66
N TRP A 42 10.67 6.78 3.54
CA TRP A 42 9.41 6.17 3.16
C TRP A 42 8.52 7.10 2.32
N ASP A 43 8.53 8.40 2.62
CA ASP A 43 7.72 9.44 1.98
C ASP A 43 8.15 9.78 0.54
N GLU A 44 9.34 9.35 0.13
CA GLU A 44 9.83 9.42 -1.24
C GLU A 44 9.70 8.08 -1.99
N GLY A 45 9.16 7.03 -1.35
CA GLY A 45 9.01 5.69 -1.91
C GLY A 45 8.08 5.63 -3.12
N ILE A 46 8.29 4.65 -4.00
CA ILE A 46 7.37 4.40 -5.14
C ILE A 46 6.04 3.88 -4.62
N PRO A 47 4.93 4.61 -4.84
CA PRO A 47 3.62 4.22 -4.33
C PRO A 47 2.93 3.22 -5.25
N LEU A 48 2.50 2.08 -4.69
CA LEU A 48 1.65 1.10 -5.35
C LEU A 48 0.42 0.84 -4.47
N GLY A 49 -0.76 0.67 -5.06
CA GLY A 49 -1.98 0.46 -4.27
C GLY A 49 -3.21 0.13 -5.10
N ASN A 50 -4.28 -0.24 -4.39
CA ASN A 50 -5.58 -0.55 -4.96
C ASN A 50 -6.77 -0.02 -4.12
N ALA A 51 -6.55 1.03 -3.33
CA ALA A 51 -7.48 1.63 -2.38
C ALA A 51 -7.79 0.78 -1.13
N THR A 52 -7.49 -0.51 -1.14
CA THR A 52 -7.64 -1.40 0.03
C THR A 52 -6.31 -1.63 0.72
N VAL A 53 -5.32 -2.08 -0.05
CA VAL A 53 -3.94 -2.26 0.40
C VAL A 53 -2.98 -1.47 -0.46
N GLY A 54 -1.83 -1.11 0.10
CA GLY A 54 -0.78 -0.42 -0.62
C GLY A 54 0.60 -0.70 -0.08
N THR A 55 1.59 -0.27 -0.84
CA THR A 55 2.98 -0.34 -0.43
C THR A 55 3.78 0.83 -0.99
N LEU A 56 4.80 1.23 -0.24
CA LEU A 56 5.86 2.13 -0.70
C LEU A 56 7.12 1.31 -0.92
N VAL A 57 7.70 1.38 -2.12
CA VAL A 57 8.94 0.69 -2.46
C VAL A 57 10.10 1.66 -2.33
N TRP A 58 11.02 1.38 -1.40
CA TRP A 58 12.17 2.23 -1.06
C TRP A 58 13.31 1.41 -0.44
N GLN A 59 14.33 2.02 0.09
CA GLN A 59 15.40 1.33 0.82
C GLN A 59 15.65 1.96 2.20
N ARG A 60 15.85 1.11 3.20
CA ARG A 60 16.33 1.49 4.52
C ARG A 60 17.73 0.91 4.72
N ASP A 61 18.72 1.76 5.02
CA ASP A 61 20.09 1.32 5.23
C ASP A 61 20.63 0.37 4.14
N SER A 62 20.30 0.64 2.88
CA SER A 62 20.62 -0.17 1.70
C SER A 62 19.85 -1.51 1.57
N VAL A 63 18.86 -1.78 2.42
CA VAL A 63 17.97 -2.93 2.29
C VAL A 63 16.70 -2.50 1.54
N LEU A 64 16.35 -3.25 0.50
CA LEU A 64 15.08 -3.03 -0.19
C LEU A 64 13.92 -3.29 0.76
N ARG A 65 12.99 -2.34 0.83
CA ARG A 65 11.89 -2.34 1.77
C ARG A 65 10.56 -1.97 1.11
N PHE A 66 9.52 -2.72 1.44
CA PHE A 66 8.14 -2.43 1.10
C PHE A 66 7.40 -2.07 2.38
N SER A 67 6.98 -0.84 2.53
CA SER A 67 6.12 -0.42 3.64
C SER A 67 4.69 -0.77 3.32
N LEU A 68 4.14 -1.75 4.02
CA LEU A 68 2.80 -2.29 3.76
C LEU A 68 1.75 -1.55 4.58
N ASP A 69 0.66 -1.20 3.94
CA ASP A 69 -0.46 -0.53 4.60
C ASP A 69 -1.81 -1.04 4.08
N ARG A 70 -2.85 -0.78 4.88
CA ARG A 70 -4.23 -1.05 4.54
C ARG A 70 -5.13 0.09 5.02
N THR A 71 -6.13 0.43 4.24
CA THR A 71 -6.98 1.61 4.48
C THR A 71 -7.72 1.56 5.82
N ASP A 72 -8.07 0.38 6.34
CA ASP A 72 -8.83 0.16 7.58
C ASP A 72 -7.98 -0.12 8.83
N LEU A 73 -6.67 0.10 8.79
CA LEU A 73 -5.82 -0.02 9.97
C LEU A 73 -5.93 1.23 10.85
N TRP A 74 -6.81 1.17 11.84
CA TRP A 74 -7.05 2.28 12.75
C TRP A 74 -7.15 1.85 14.21
N ASP A 75 -6.55 2.61 15.11
CA ASP A 75 -6.95 2.63 16.52
C ASP A 75 -8.16 3.58 16.64
N LEU A 76 -9.33 3.03 16.84
CA LEU A 76 -10.58 3.77 16.95
C LEU A 76 -10.99 4.06 18.40
N ARG A 77 -10.05 4.02 19.32
CA ARG A 77 -10.25 4.34 20.73
C ARG A 77 -10.80 5.75 20.88
N PRO A 78 -11.98 5.94 21.53
CA PRO A 78 -12.59 7.25 21.64
C PRO A 78 -11.77 8.19 22.53
N MET A 79 -11.85 9.48 22.25
CA MET A 79 -11.36 10.54 23.14
C MET A 79 -12.46 10.93 24.13
N ASP A 80 -12.64 10.16 25.21
CA ASP A 80 -13.68 10.43 26.21
C ASP A 80 -13.60 11.84 26.81
N SER A 81 -12.40 12.43 26.84
CA SER A 81 -12.17 13.79 27.34
C SER A 81 -12.89 14.88 26.52
N ILE A 82 -13.21 14.63 25.25
CA ILE A 82 -13.98 15.59 24.45
C ILE A 82 -15.50 15.37 24.56
N ALA A 83 -15.93 14.23 25.06
CA ALA A 83 -17.35 13.93 25.28
C ALA A 83 -17.98 14.80 26.38
N GLY A 84 -19.30 14.75 26.51
CA GLY A 84 -20.06 15.43 27.55
C GLY A 84 -20.85 16.64 27.07
N PRO A 85 -21.56 17.34 27.99
CA PRO A 85 -22.61 18.33 27.64
C PRO A 85 -22.09 19.55 26.87
N ASN A 86 -20.80 19.85 26.98
CA ASN A 86 -20.17 20.98 26.28
C ASN A 86 -19.57 20.54 24.88
N ASN A 87 -19.82 19.31 24.43
CA ASN A 87 -19.43 18.87 23.09
C ASN A 87 -20.50 19.30 22.08
N ARG A 88 -20.66 20.63 21.90
CA ARG A 88 -21.62 21.19 20.95
C ARG A 88 -21.20 22.58 20.49
N PHE A 89 -21.46 22.86 19.23
CA PHE A 89 -21.09 24.12 18.59
C PHE A 89 -21.63 25.36 19.33
N ALA A 90 -22.85 25.30 19.85
CA ALA A 90 -23.45 26.40 20.62
C ALA A 90 -22.59 26.80 21.84
N TRP A 91 -21.98 25.84 22.54
CA TRP A 91 -21.06 26.13 23.64
C TRP A 91 -19.79 26.83 23.15
N VAL A 92 -19.23 26.41 22.03
CA VAL A 92 -18.05 27.04 21.40
C VAL A 92 -18.39 28.51 21.07
N CYS A 93 -19.53 28.77 20.42
CA CYS A 93 -20.00 30.13 20.12
C CYS A 93 -20.16 30.97 21.36
N GLU A 94 -20.63 30.39 22.46
CA GLU A 94 -20.77 31.10 23.73
C GLU A 94 -19.42 31.56 24.31
N GLN A 95 -18.39 30.68 24.28
CA GLN A 95 -17.05 31.04 24.74
C GLN A 95 -16.44 32.15 23.86
N VAL A 96 -16.58 32.04 22.54
CA VAL A 96 -16.10 33.06 21.60
C VAL A 96 -16.77 34.42 21.85
N ARG A 97 -18.11 34.47 22.11
CA ARG A 97 -18.82 35.71 22.45
C ARG A 97 -18.34 36.32 23.77
N LYS A 98 -17.89 35.48 24.71
CA LYS A 98 -17.29 35.97 25.99
C LYS A 98 -15.85 36.46 25.80
N GLY A 99 -15.25 36.29 24.63
CA GLY A 99 -13.85 36.62 24.39
C GLY A 99 -12.87 35.68 25.08
N ASP A 100 -13.32 34.49 25.52
CA ASP A 100 -12.51 33.47 26.19
C ASP A 100 -12.49 32.16 25.38
N TYR A 101 -11.47 32.00 24.55
CA TYR A 101 -11.30 30.80 23.71
C TYR A 101 -10.52 29.69 24.41
N LEU A 102 -9.85 29.97 25.52
CA LEU A 102 -9.03 29.00 26.23
C LEU A 102 -9.77 27.71 26.68
N PRO A 103 -11.03 27.79 27.15
CA PRO A 103 -11.82 26.58 27.47
C PRO A 103 -12.03 25.67 26.25
N VAL A 104 -12.19 26.25 25.06
CA VAL A 104 -12.38 25.51 23.80
C VAL A 104 -11.09 24.75 23.48
N GLN A 105 -9.95 25.43 23.51
CA GLN A 105 -8.63 24.79 23.27
C GLN A 105 -8.33 23.67 24.28
N LYS A 106 -8.59 23.92 25.56
CA LYS A 106 -8.41 22.88 26.60
C LYS A 106 -9.31 21.68 26.39
N LYS A 107 -10.49 21.84 25.83
CA LYS A 107 -11.43 20.76 25.61
C LYS A 107 -11.10 19.95 24.36
N PHE A 108 -10.76 20.60 23.24
CA PHE A 108 -10.61 19.96 21.94
C PHE A 108 -9.15 19.81 21.49
N ASP A 109 -8.35 20.88 21.54
CA ASP A 109 -6.99 20.84 21.01
C ASP A 109 -6.02 20.07 21.92
N HIS A 110 -6.13 20.28 23.24
CA HIS A 110 -5.21 19.65 24.19
C HIS A 110 -5.33 18.09 24.19
N PRO A 111 -6.51 17.48 24.27
CA PRO A 111 -6.64 16.03 24.17
C PRO A 111 -6.17 15.49 22.81
N TYR A 112 -6.48 16.19 21.73
CA TYR A 112 -6.04 15.79 20.39
C TYR A 112 -4.51 15.70 20.30
N ASN A 113 -3.80 16.69 20.85
CA ASN A 113 -2.34 16.72 20.84
C ASN A 113 -1.70 15.78 21.88
N ALA A 114 -2.36 15.57 23.03
CA ALA A 114 -1.82 14.77 24.11
C ALA A 114 -2.01 13.26 23.95
N LEU A 115 -3.12 12.83 23.32
CA LEU A 115 -3.48 11.43 23.17
C LEU A 115 -2.96 10.86 21.83
N PRO A 116 -2.46 9.63 21.80
CA PRO A 116 -1.98 9.02 20.54
C PRO A 116 -3.12 8.57 19.61
N ALA A 117 -4.30 8.27 20.15
CA ALA A 117 -5.46 7.76 19.42
C ALA A 117 -6.72 8.65 19.63
N PRO A 118 -7.74 8.56 18.72
CA PRO A 118 -7.77 7.69 17.54
C PRO A 118 -6.71 8.06 16.52
N SER A 119 -6.21 7.10 15.76
CA SER A 119 -5.16 7.33 14.74
C SER A 119 -5.09 6.17 13.76
N LYS A 120 -4.70 6.47 12.52
CA LYS A 120 -4.26 5.45 11.58
C LYS A 120 -2.95 4.83 12.08
N ILE A 121 -2.79 3.52 11.87
CA ILE A 121 -1.60 2.78 12.28
C ILE A 121 -0.95 2.10 11.06
N PRO A 122 0.39 1.93 11.03
CA PRO A 122 1.07 1.21 9.96
C PRO A 122 0.82 -0.29 10.05
N GLY A 123 0.86 -0.97 8.90
CA GLY A 123 0.75 -2.44 8.86
C GLY A 123 2.04 -3.12 9.31
N ALA A 124 3.00 -3.22 8.43
CA ALA A 124 4.33 -3.78 8.66
C ALA A 124 5.22 -3.39 7.48
N ALA A 125 6.47 -3.85 7.47
CA ALA A 125 7.26 -3.78 6.27
C ALA A 125 7.77 -5.16 5.84
N LEU A 126 8.03 -5.32 4.54
CA LEU A 126 8.68 -6.49 3.98
C LEU A 126 10.07 -6.08 3.52
N GLU A 127 11.09 -6.73 4.05
CA GLU A 127 12.48 -6.48 3.68
C GLU A 127 13.07 -7.67 2.92
N PHE A 128 13.95 -7.33 1.99
CA PHE A 128 14.68 -8.31 1.18
C PHE A 128 16.17 -8.14 1.46
N PRO A 129 16.81 -9.08 2.17
CA PRO A 129 18.23 -9.03 2.48
C PRO A 129 19.07 -9.36 1.23
N LEU A 130 19.18 -8.41 0.32
CA LEU A 130 19.89 -8.55 -0.95
C LEU A 130 21.35 -8.11 -0.80
N ASN A 131 22.28 -8.95 -1.26
CA ASN A 131 23.70 -8.58 -1.38
C ASN A 131 24.11 -8.56 -2.86
N ILE A 132 23.50 -7.67 -3.65
CA ILE A 132 23.57 -7.65 -5.10
C ILE A 132 24.14 -6.36 -5.71
N GLY A 133 24.68 -5.47 -4.86
CA GLY A 133 25.30 -4.25 -5.33
C GLY A 133 24.30 -3.09 -5.47
N LYS A 134 24.62 -2.15 -6.37
CA LYS A 134 23.89 -0.90 -6.51
C LYS A 134 22.70 -1.03 -7.44
N VAL A 135 21.67 -0.25 -7.16
CA VAL A 135 20.55 -0.04 -8.06
C VAL A 135 21.03 0.77 -9.27
N PHE A 136 20.69 0.30 -10.46
CA PHE A 136 20.94 0.97 -11.74
C PHE A 136 19.77 1.87 -12.13
N SER A 137 18.53 1.38 -11.99
CA SER A 137 17.33 2.15 -12.28
C SER A 137 16.14 1.69 -11.47
N VAL A 138 15.22 2.63 -11.21
CA VAL A 138 13.87 2.41 -10.65
C VAL A 138 12.89 3.03 -11.61
N HIS A 139 11.88 2.28 -12.01
CA HIS A 139 10.89 2.72 -12.97
C HIS A 139 9.48 2.38 -12.47
N LEU A 140 8.61 3.39 -12.36
CA LEU A 140 7.18 3.18 -12.18
C LEU A 140 6.49 3.39 -13.53
N PHE A 141 5.99 2.30 -14.11
CA PHE A 141 5.17 2.31 -15.32
C PHE A 141 3.73 2.65 -14.96
N LEU A 142 3.30 3.88 -15.24
CA LEU A 142 1.99 4.38 -14.82
C LEU A 142 0.83 3.58 -15.44
N ASN A 143 0.95 3.26 -16.74
CA ASN A 143 -0.09 2.48 -17.43
C ASN A 143 -0.25 1.06 -16.88
N ASN A 144 0.80 0.54 -16.26
CA ASN A 144 0.85 -0.81 -15.73
C ASN A 144 0.70 -0.85 -14.20
N ALA A 145 0.75 0.30 -13.51
CA ALA A 145 0.86 0.38 -12.05
C ALA A 145 1.88 -0.65 -11.50
N LEU A 146 3.04 -0.72 -12.15
CA LEU A 146 4.10 -1.67 -11.88
C LEU A 146 5.41 -0.94 -11.64
N CYS A 147 6.09 -1.27 -10.55
CA CYS A 147 7.44 -0.81 -10.28
C CYS A 147 8.45 -1.87 -10.73
N GLU A 148 9.46 -1.43 -11.47
CA GLU A 148 10.63 -2.24 -11.83
C GLU A 148 11.87 -1.63 -11.20
N VAL A 149 12.70 -2.48 -10.59
CA VAL A 149 14.02 -2.11 -10.08
C VAL A 149 15.06 -2.98 -10.76
N LEU A 150 16.07 -2.37 -11.34
CA LEU A 150 17.19 -3.02 -11.99
C LEU A 150 18.48 -2.72 -11.22
N TRP A 151 19.27 -3.75 -10.94
CA TRP A 151 20.60 -3.63 -10.32
C TRP A 151 21.70 -3.75 -11.36
N GLU A 152 22.89 -3.20 -11.05
CA GLU A 152 24.06 -3.22 -11.93
C GLU A 152 24.53 -4.64 -12.30
N ASN A 153 24.28 -5.63 -11.44
CA ASN A 153 24.58 -7.04 -11.69
C ASN A 153 23.59 -7.76 -12.60
N GLY A 154 22.54 -7.07 -13.08
CA GLY A 154 21.49 -7.63 -13.92
C GLY A 154 20.33 -8.28 -13.16
N THR A 155 20.33 -8.27 -11.83
CA THR A 155 19.15 -8.65 -11.05
C THR A 155 18.02 -7.64 -11.32
N LYS A 156 16.81 -8.16 -11.53
CA LYS A 156 15.62 -7.34 -11.79
C LYS A 156 14.50 -7.73 -10.84
N LEU A 157 13.80 -6.75 -10.30
CA LEU A 157 12.54 -6.89 -9.59
C LEU A 157 11.43 -6.27 -10.41
N GLN A 158 10.30 -6.98 -10.52
CA GLN A 158 9.02 -6.40 -10.92
C GLN A 158 8.01 -6.63 -9.78
N THR A 159 7.31 -5.56 -9.38
CA THR A 159 6.34 -5.60 -8.28
C THR A 159 5.13 -4.74 -8.58
N PHE A 160 3.95 -5.21 -8.19
CA PHE A 160 2.68 -4.51 -8.33
C PHE A 160 1.72 -4.90 -7.21
N VAL A 161 0.77 -4.03 -6.87
CA VAL A 161 -0.39 -4.35 -6.03
C VAL A 161 -1.53 -4.70 -6.99
N HIS A 162 -2.13 -5.89 -6.83
CA HIS A 162 -3.21 -6.34 -7.70
C HIS A 162 -4.40 -5.36 -7.65
N ALA A 163 -4.96 -5.00 -8.79
CA ALA A 163 -5.91 -3.89 -8.87
C ALA A 163 -7.22 -4.10 -8.12
N SER A 164 -7.64 -5.35 -7.91
CA SER A 164 -8.93 -5.71 -7.27
C SER A 164 -8.78 -6.64 -6.07
N GLU A 165 -7.68 -7.41 -5.97
CA GLU A 165 -7.45 -8.34 -4.86
C GLU A 165 -6.54 -7.68 -3.82
N PRO A 166 -6.70 -7.95 -2.50
CA PRO A 166 -5.89 -7.34 -1.46
C PRO A 166 -4.49 -7.98 -1.34
N VAL A 167 -3.80 -8.12 -2.47
CA VAL A 167 -2.48 -8.75 -2.56
C VAL A 167 -1.49 -7.91 -3.35
N GLY A 168 -0.22 -8.02 -3.00
CA GLY A 168 0.88 -7.45 -3.79
C GLY A 168 1.89 -8.52 -4.19
N TRP A 169 2.30 -8.51 -5.44
CA TRP A 169 3.25 -9.43 -6.03
C TRP A 169 4.65 -8.85 -6.10
N PHE A 170 5.65 -9.70 -5.94
CA PHE A 170 7.05 -9.41 -6.27
C PHE A 170 7.66 -10.58 -7.04
N VAL A 171 8.42 -10.25 -8.08
CA VAL A 171 9.15 -11.23 -8.89
C VAL A 171 10.57 -10.71 -9.10
N PHE A 172 11.54 -11.44 -8.58
CA PHE A 172 12.96 -11.21 -8.87
C PHE A 172 13.44 -12.18 -9.93
N GLU A 173 14.24 -11.69 -10.82
CA GLU A 173 14.97 -12.47 -11.84
C GLU A 173 16.48 -12.27 -11.65
N ASN A 174 17.24 -13.27 -12.02
CA ASN A 174 18.71 -13.26 -11.97
C ASN A 174 19.30 -13.02 -10.57
N LEU A 175 18.62 -13.50 -9.52
CA LEU A 175 19.20 -13.50 -8.17
C LEU A 175 20.39 -14.46 -8.11
N PRO A 176 21.55 -14.00 -7.61
CA PRO A 176 22.72 -14.88 -7.46
C PRO A 176 22.58 -15.88 -6.32
N ASP A 177 21.83 -15.52 -5.27
CA ASP A 177 21.70 -16.26 -4.03
C ASP A 177 20.24 -16.57 -3.68
N THR A 178 20.04 -17.47 -2.74
CA THR A 178 18.71 -17.72 -2.15
C THR A 178 18.34 -16.56 -1.19
N VAL A 179 17.16 -15.99 -1.40
CA VAL A 179 16.65 -14.87 -0.62
C VAL A 179 15.34 -15.27 0.05
N SER A 180 15.22 -15.00 1.34
CA SER A 180 13.99 -15.15 2.09
C SER A 180 13.47 -13.76 2.49
N PRO A 181 12.27 -13.35 2.06
CA PRO A 181 11.65 -12.12 2.52
C PRO A 181 11.42 -12.14 4.03
N GLU A 182 11.63 -10.98 4.68
CA GLU A 182 11.46 -10.83 6.12
C GLU A 182 10.38 -9.80 6.44
N ILE A 183 9.44 -10.16 7.34
CA ILE A 183 8.46 -9.19 7.85
C ILE A 183 9.07 -8.43 9.02
N MET A 184 9.11 -7.11 8.89
CA MET A 184 9.54 -6.17 9.91
C MET A 184 8.31 -5.57 10.59
N ALA A 185 8.00 -6.08 11.79
CA ALA A 185 6.86 -5.62 12.55
C ALA A 185 7.05 -4.17 13.06
N PRO A 186 5.98 -3.36 13.12
CA PRO A 186 6.00 -2.08 13.81
C PRO A 186 6.39 -2.25 15.27
N ARG A 187 7.18 -1.33 15.84
CA ARG A 187 7.64 -1.39 17.23
C ARG A 187 6.72 -0.62 18.16
N TYR A 188 5.97 -1.34 18.99
CA TYR A 188 5.06 -0.77 20.00
C TYR A 188 5.68 -0.69 21.39
N SER A 189 6.94 -1.08 21.56
CA SER A 189 7.58 -1.19 22.87
C SER A 189 8.23 0.11 23.38
N ASN A 190 8.41 1.11 22.53
CA ASN A 190 9.07 2.36 22.91
C ASN A 190 8.15 3.58 22.78
N PRO A 191 7.59 4.09 23.91
CA PRO A 191 6.71 5.26 23.88
C PRO A 191 7.45 6.59 23.64
N ASP A 192 8.77 6.61 23.84
CA ASP A 192 9.62 7.79 23.71
C ASP A 192 10.48 7.77 22.41
N GLU A 193 10.15 6.90 21.46
CA GLU A 193 10.84 6.83 20.19
C GLU A 193 10.71 8.16 19.43
N VAL A 194 11.77 8.56 18.77
CA VAL A 194 11.84 9.76 17.93
C VAL A 194 12.14 9.32 16.51
N ALA A 195 11.50 9.95 15.54
CA ALA A 195 11.78 9.70 14.12
C ALA A 195 13.27 9.95 13.81
N GLY A 196 13.91 8.97 13.20
CA GLY A 196 15.32 9.05 12.82
C GLY A 196 15.54 9.72 11.46
N ASP A 197 14.48 10.09 10.75
CA ASP A 197 14.49 10.76 9.47
C ASP A 197 13.92 12.19 9.58
N ASN A 198 14.06 12.97 8.53
CA ASN A 198 13.52 14.35 8.47
C ASN A 198 12.05 14.43 8.07
N SER A 199 11.35 13.29 7.98
CA SER A 199 9.94 13.26 7.61
C SER A 199 9.07 13.77 8.74
N HIS A 200 7.93 14.32 8.39
CA HIS A 200 6.90 14.70 9.38
C HIS A 200 6.41 13.46 10.12
N ALA A 201 6.31 13.56 11.46
CA ALA A 201 5.91 12.47 12.32
C ALA A 201 4.90 12.94 13.37
N GLY A 202 4.00 12.05 13.73
CA GLY A 202 3.17 12.15 14.92
C GLY A 202 3.88 11.61 16.17
N PRO A 203 3.14 11.23 17.21
CA PRO A 203 3.70 10.57 18.38
C PRO A 203 4.25 9.17 18.08
N ALA A 204 5.16 8.68 18.93
CA ALA A 204 5.68 7.32 18.83
C ALA A 204 4.56 6.26 18.88
N LEU A 205 4.69 5.19 18.09
CA LEU A 205 3.76 4.06 18.08
C LEU A 205 3.59 3.42 19.47
N GLY A 206 4.68 3.36 20.24
CA GLY A 206 4.67 2.80 21.60
C GLY A 206 3.69 3.48 22.57
N ARG A 207 3.27 4.73 22.28
CA ARG A 207 2.28 5.45 23.09
C ARG A 207 0.85 4.88 22.98
N LEU A 208 0.58 4.04 21.97
CA LEU A 208 -0.68 3.30 21.88
C LEU A 208 -0.79 2.22 22.97
N GLY A 209 0.34 1.78 23.53
CA GLY A 209 0.39 0.78 24.61
C GLY A 209 0.05 -0.64 24.17
N TYR A 210 0.21 -0.97 22.90
CA TYR A 210 -0.01 -2.32 22.39
C TYR A 210 1.10 -3.26 22.85
N LYS A 211 0.73 -4.52 23.05
CA LYS A 211 1.72 -5.59 23.11
C LYS A 211 2.32 -5.80 21.73
N GLN A 212 3.61 -6.11 21.68
CA GLN A 212 4.27 -6.46 20.43
C GLN A 212 3.64 -7.70 19.82
N GLY A 213 3.29 -7.62 18.53
CA GLY A 213 2.73 -8.74 17.79
C GLY A 213 3.73 -9.88 17.57
N THR A 214 3.24 -10.99 17.08
CA THR A 214 3.99 -12.24 16.92
C THR A 214 4.28 -12.53 15.45
N ILE A 215 5.50 -13.02 15.18
CA ILE A 215 5.92 -13.49 13.86
C ILE A 215 6.07 -15.00 13.90
N GLN A 216 5.45 -15.69 12.94
CA GLN A 216 5.58 -17.12 12.70
C GLN A 216 6.25 -17.34 11.35
N LYS A 217 7.29 -18.17 11.32
CA LYS A 217 8.05 -18.49 10.09
C LYS A 217 7.93 -19.97 9.77
N GLU A 218 7.52 -20.26 8.55
CA GLU A 218 7.45 -21.59 7.96
C GLU A 218 8.22 -21.61 6.62
N ALA A 219 8.42 -22.79 6.06
CA ALA A 219 9.08 -22.89 4.75
C ALA A 219 8.23 -22.19 3.66
N GLY A 220 8.78 -21.11 3.08
CA GLY A 220 8.11 -20.34 2.03
C GLY A 220 6.95 -19.48 2.51
N THR A 221 6.76 -19.29 3.83
CA THR A 221 5.69 -18.45 4.39
C THR A 221 6.16 -17.79 5.68
N THR A 222 5.84 -16.51 5.84
CA THR A 222 5.95 -15.80 7.13
C THR A 222 4.64 -15.09 7.41
N THR A 223 4.17 -15.18 8.65
CA THR A 223 2.94 -14.51 9.13
C THR A 223 3.28 -13.61 10.30
N PHE A 224 2.74 -12.41 10.33
CA PHE A 224 2.77 -11.50 11.47
C PHE A 224 1.34 -11.23 11.91
N HIS A 225 1.08 -11.37 13.21
CA HIS A 225 -0.20 -11.05 13.84
C HIS A 225 -0.02 -9.96 14.89
N GLN A 226 -0.88 -8.93 14.84
CA GLN A 226 -0.90 -7.82 15.78
C GLN A 226 -2.30 -7.62 16.34
N GLU A 227 -2.39 -7.62 17.67
CA GLU A 227 -3.59 -7.19 18.39
C GLU A 227 -3.54 -5.68 18.66
N GLY A 228 -4.69 -5.02 18.53
CA GLY A 228 -4.89 -3.59 18.80
C GLY A 228 -5.91 -3.33 19.89
N TRP A 229 -6.46 -2.12 19.91
CA TRP A 229 -7.47 -1.71 20.88
C TRP A 229 -8.85 -2.28 20.57
N GLY A 230 -9.61 -2.64 21.62
CA GLY A 230 -11.04 -3.00 21.51
C GLY A 230 -11.33 -4.30 20.77
N GLY A 231 -10.37 -5.21 20.67
CA GLY A 231 -10.50 -6.46 19.91
C GLY A 231 -10.15 -6.34 18.42
N PHE A 232 -9.67 -5.17 17.99
CA PHE A 232 -9.09 -5.01 16.67
C PHE A 232 -7.82 -5.86 16.54
N SER A 233 -7.60 -6.47 15.39
CA SER A 233 -6.36 -7.15 15.06
C SER A 233 -6.13 -7.10 13.54
N TYR A 234 -4.89 -7.37 13.14
CA TYR A 234 -4.56 -7.53 11.74
C TYR A 234 -3.46 -8.56 11.53
N ASP A 235 -3.45 -9.13 10.33
CA ASP A 235 -2.49 -10.13 9.90
C ASP A 235 -1.77 -9.67 8.63
N VAL A 236 -0.46 -9.92 8.58
CA VAL A 236 0.36 -9.76 7.38
C VAL A 236 0.93 -11.13 7.03
N VAL A 237 0.70 -11.59 5.80
CA VAL A 237 1.25 -12.85 5.31
C VAL A 237 2.06 -12.61 4.06
N VAL A 238 3.23 -13.21 3.98
CA VAL A 238 4.03 -13.31 2.76
C VAL A 238 4.27 -14.77 2.43
N ARG A 239 4.00 -15.16 1.17
CA ARG A 239 4.31 -16.49 0.61
C ARG A 239 5.23 -16.34 -0.57
N TRP A 240 6.21 -17.25 -0.68
CA TRP A 240 7.15 -17.19 -1.79
C TRP A 240 7.69 -18.57 -2.16
N GLN A 241 8.22 -18.65 -3.35
CA GLN A 241 9.02 -19.75 -3.84
C GLN A 241 10.20 -19.22 -4.64
N GLN A 242 11.34 -19.91 -4.54
CA GLN A 242 12.50 -19.61 -5.37
C GLN A 242 12.93 -20.86 -6.16
N LYS A 243 13.11 -20.69 -7.47
CA LYS A 243 13.61 -21.73 -8.38
C LYS A 243 14.73 -21.15 -9.23
N GLY A 244 15.93 -21.65 -9.03
CA GLY A 244 17.12 -21.04 -9.65
C GLY A 244 17.27 -19.57 -9.23
N GLY A 245 17.56 -18.69 -10.16
CA GLY A 245 17.68 -17.25 -9.94
C GLY A 245 16.36 -16.49 -9.88
N THR A 246 15.21 -17.17 -9.91
CA THR A 246 13.88 -16.51 -9.86
C THR A 246 13.24 -16.73 -8.51
N LEU A 247 12.97 -15.62 -7.78
CA LEU A 247 12.14 -15.58 -6.56
C LEU A 247 10.81 -14.94 -6.93
N SER A 248 9.71 -15.66 -6.72
CA SER A 248 8.36 -15.12 -6.91
C SER A 248 7.57 -15.28 -5.62
N GLY A 249 6.84 -14.25 -5.24
CA GLY A 249 6.03 -14.29 -4.03
C GLY A 249 4.95 -13.22 -4.00
N VAL A 250 4.08 -13.36 -3.02
CA VAL A 250 2.91 -12.54 -2.81
C VAL A 250 2.79 -12.20 -1.33
N TRP A 251 2.33 -10.99 -1.05
CA TRP A 251 1.97 -10.57 0.30
C TRP A 251 0.50 -10.12 0.34
N SER A 252 -0.09 -10.25 1.52
CA SER A 252 -1.42 -9.70 1.83
C SER A 252 -1.42 -9.13 3.23
N LEU A 253 -2.32 -8.20 3.47
CA LEU A 253 -2.56 -7.55 4.75
C LEU A 253 -4.08 -7.45 4.95
N THR A 254 -4.58 -8.08 6.01
CA THR A 254 -6.02 -8.11 6.34
C THR A 254 -6.27 -7.68 7.77
N SER A 255 -7.44 -7.11 8.05
CA SER A 255 -7.85 -6.68 9.38
C SER A 255 -9.07 -7.46 9.87
N SER A 256 -9.30 -7.46 11.18
CA SER A 256 -10.50 -8.05 11.80
C SER A 256 -11.80 -7.32 11.44
N LEU A 257 -11.73 -6.17 10.76
CA LEU A 257 -12.88 -5.41 10.29
C LEU A 257 -13.37 -5.88 8.91
N ALA A 258 -12.55 -6.65 8.21
CA ALA A 258 -12.85 -7.17 6.87
C ALA A 258 -13.15 -8.68 6.90
N ALA A 259 -13.78 -9.17 5.85
CA ALA A 259 -14.08 -10.60 5.69
C ALA A 259 -12.91 -11.39 5.08
N ASP A 260 -12.00 -10.72 4.37
CA ASP A 260 -10.82 -11.30 3.73
C ASP A 260 -9.79 -11.77 4.75
N ARG A 261 -8.99 -12.76 4.38
CA ARG A 261 -7.96 -13.38 5.24
C ARG A 261 -6.63 -13.45 4.49
N ALA A 262 -5.60 -12.83 5.03
CA ALA A 262 -4.29 -12.73 4.38
C ALA A 262 -3.68 -14.09 4.01
N ASP A 263 -3.89 -15.10 4.84
CA ASP A 263 -3.44 -16.47 4.58
C ASP A 263 -4.14 -17.08 3.35
N GLN A 264 -5.45 -16.94 3.26
CA GLN A 264 -6.25 -17.42 2.13
C GLN A 264 -5.91 -16.64 0.86
N GLU A 265 -5.89 -15.31 0.92
CA GLU A 265 -5.60 -14.44 -0.22
C GLU A 265 -4.24 -14.75 -0.85
N THR A 266 -3.21 -14.94 0.00
CA THR A 266 -1.87 -15.28 -0.49
C THR A 266 -1.80 -16.71 -1.05
N ALA A 267 -2.52 -17.69 -0.48
CA ALA A 267 -2.56 -19.05 -0.98
C ALA A 267 -3.23 -19.13 -2.36
N GLU A 268 -4.40 -18.50 -2.50
CA GLU A 268 -5.15 -18.45 -3.75
C GLU A 268 -4.38 -17.69 -4.85
N ALA A 269 -3.72 -16.57 -4.52
CA ALA A 269 -2.89 -15.84 -5.47
C ALA A 269 -1.72 -16.70 -5.97
N MET A 270 -1.02 -17.40 -5.07
CA MET A 270 0.06 -18.33 -5.47
C MET A 270 -0.44 -19.48 -6.36
N GLU A 271 -1.66 -19.98 -6.14
CA GLU A 271 -2.29 -20.99 -6.98
C GLU A 271 -2.64 -20.45 -8.38
N ARG A 272 -3.21 -19.26 -8.47
CA ARG A 272 -3.50 -18.58 -9.74
C ARG A 272 -2.25 -18.27 -10.54
N GLY A 273 -1.18 -17.89 -9.86
CA GLY A 273 0.11 -17.53 -10.45
C GLY A 273 0.18 -16.07 -10.92
N VAL A 274 1.39 -15.52 -10.91
CA VAL A 274 1.63 -14.09 -11.18
C VAL A 274 1.17 -13.64 -12.57
N GLU A 275 1.28 -14.47 -13.60
CA GLU A 275 0.89 -14.12 -14.97
C GLU A 275 -0.64 -13.99 -15.11
N ALA A 276 -1.40 -14.81 -14.38
CA ALA A 276 -2.86 -14.72 -14.37
C ALA A 276 -3.34 -13.47 -13.62
N ASP A 277 -2.76 -13.23 -12.45
CA ASP A 277 -3.06 -12.06 -11.63
C ASP A 277 -2.62 -10.77 -12.34
N TYR A 278 -1.45 -10.74 -12.97
CA TYR A 278 -1.01 -9.57 -13.75
C TYR A 278 -1.93 -9.27 -14.94
N ARG A 279 -2.44 -10.30 -15.60
CA ARG A 279 -3.41 -10.13 -16.70
C ARG A 279 -4.72 -9.50 -16.21
N SER A 280 -5.22 -9.93 -15.04
CA SER A 280 -6.39 -9.33 -14.38
C SER A 280 -6.13 -7.88 -13.98
N HIS A 281 -5.00 -7.64 -13.35
CA HIS A 281 -4.52 -6.31 -12.98
C HIS A 281 -4.46 -5.35 -14.19
N MET A 282 -3.91 -5.80 -15.31
CA MET A 282 -3.83 -5.01 -16.54
C MET A 282 -5.19 -4.72 -17.18
N ASN A 283 -6.17 -5.63 -17.05
CA ASN A 283 -7.53 -5.38 -17.54
C ASN A 283 -8.17 -4.20 -16.81
N PHE A 284 -7.98 -4.11 -15.48
CA PHE A 284 -8.45 -2.95 -14.71
C PHE A 284 -7.77 -1.65 -15.16
N TRP A 285 -6.43 -1.61 -15.16
CA TRP A 285 -5.70 -0.38 -15.48
C TRP A 285 -5.94 0.10 -16.92
N LYS A 286 -6.06 -0.82 -17.85
CA LYS A 286 -6.48 -0.48 -19.22
C LYS A 286 -7.88 0.17 -19.24
N GLY A 287 -8.84 -0.37 -18.50
CA GLY A 287 -10.17 0.22 -18.34
C GLY A 287 -10.11 1.60 -17.70
N TYR A 288 -9.32 1.74 -16.63
CA TYR A 288 -9.13 3.01 -15.93
C TYR A 288 -8.59 4.12 -16.86
N TRP A 289 -7.49 3.89 -17.56
CA TRP A 289 -6.87 4.87 -18.44
C TRP A 289 -7.67 5.20 -19.70
N THR A 290 -8.65 4.39 -20.07
CA THR A 290 -9.54 4.66 -21.22
C THR A 290 -10.76 5.51 -20.88
N GLN A 291 -11.02 5.81 -19.60
CA GLN A 291 -12.19 6.62 -19.21
C GLN A 291 -12.06 8.09 -19.60
N SER A 292 -10.86 8.63 -19.52
CA SER A 292 -10.56 9.99 -19.99
C SER A 292 -9.07 10.14 -20.31
N SER A 293 -8.76 11.17 -21.08
CA SER A 293 -7.38 11.55 -21.37
C SER A 293 -7.26 13.05 -21.56
N VAL A 294 -6.11 13.59 -21.20
CA VAL A 294 -5.72 14.97 -21.43
C VAL A 294 -4.41 14.97 -22.20
N SER A 295 -4.28 15.87 -23.17
CA SER A 295 -3.02 16.11 -23.87
C SER A 295 -2.61 17.57 -23.69
N LEU A 296 -1.54 17.79 -22.96
CA LEU A 296 -1.02 19.12 -22.66
C LEU A 296 0.28 19.38 -23.43
N PRO A 297 0.47 20.60 -23.95
CA PRO A 297 1.71 20.97 -24.65
C PRO A 297 2.91 21.09 -23.68
N ASP A 298 2.66 21.38 -22.41
CA ASP A 298 3.67 21.41 -21.35
C ASP A 298 3.87 20.01 -20.79
N THR A 299 5.04 19.43 -21.02
CA THR A 299 5.37 18.07 -20.63
C THR A 299 5.46 17.87 -19.11
N LEU A 300 5.80 18.92 -18.35
CA LEU A 300 5.84 18.86 -16.90
C LEU A 300 4.42 18.78 -16.31
N LEU A 301 3.51 19.61 -16.81
CA LEU A 301 2.10 19.57 -16.43
C LEU A 301 1.44 18.26 -16.85
N GLN A 302 1.77 17.75 -18.05
CA GLN A 302 1.28 16.43 -18.48
C GLN A 302 1.72 15.33 -17.50
N LYS A 303 3.01 15.31 -17.17
CA LYS A 303 3.55 14.33 -16.24
C LYS A 303 2.91 14.45 -14.86
N GLN A 304 2.69 15.66 -14.35
CA GLN A 304 2.02 15.88 -13.06
C GLN A 304 0.57 15.36 -13.11
N TYR A 305 -0.18 15.70 -14.17
CA TYR A 305 -1.55 15.22 -14.33
C TYR A 305 -1.64 13.69 -14.32
N ASP A 306 -0.82 13.02 -15.14
CA ASP A 306 -0.85 11.56 -15.24
C ASP A 306 -0.45 10.89 -13.93
N ASN A 307 0.51 11.46 -13.18
CA ASN A 307 0.90 10.97 -11.85
C ASN A 307 -0.21 11.12 -10.81
N GLU A 308 -0.91 12.27 -10.80
CA GLU A 308 -2.03 12.46 -9.86
C GLU A 308 -3.20 11.53 -10.20
N MET A 309 -3.50 11.33 -11.49
CA MET A 309 -4.50 10.36 -11.92
C MET A 309 -4.12 8.93 -11.57
N TYR A 310 -2.85 8.56 -11.72
CA TYR A 310 -2.35 7.27 -11.26
C TYR A 310 -2.56 7.08 -9.74
N LYS A 311 -2.15 8.06 -8.92
CA LYS A 311 -2.31 8.01 -7.46
C LYS A 311 -3.79 7.91 -7.08
N PHE A 312 -4.66 8.64 -7.76
CA PHE A 312 -6.10 8.53 -7.55
C PHE A 312 -6.60 7.11 -7.85
N GLY A 313 -6.23 6.53 -8.99
CA GLY A 313 -6.56 5.14 -9.35
C GLY A 313 -5.96 4.09 -8.41
N ALA A 314 -4.86 4.38 -7.74
CA ALA A 314 -4.25 3.50 -6.74
C ALA A 314 -4.88 3.64 -5.33
N ALA A 315 -5.58 4.75 -5.03
CA ALA A 315 -6.06 5.09 -3.70
C ALA A 315 -7.59 5.18 -3.57
N ALA A 316 -8.35 5.16 -4.68
CA ALA A 316 -9.79 5.30 -4.67
C ALA A 316 -10.50 4.15 -5.39
N ARG A 317 -11.59 3.63 -4.80
CA ARG A 317 -12.52 2.64 -5.37
C ARG A 317 -13.94 2.95 -4.90
N GLU A 318 -14.91 2.43 -5.65
CA GLU A 318 -16.35 2.56 -5.33
C GLU A 318 -16.71 1.97 -3.97
N ASP A 319 -16.11 0.86 -3.64
CA ASP A 319 -16.41 0.01 -2.49
C ASP A 319 -15.33 0.01 -1.40
N SER A 320 -14.36 0.93 -1.48
CA SER A 320 -13.32 1.10 -0.47
C SER A 320 -13.63 2.25 0.51
N TYR A 321 -12.95 2.23 1.65
CA TYR A 321 -12.90 3.42 2.51
C TYR A 321 -12.30 4.61 1.74
N PRO A 322 -12.77 5.83 2.03
CA PRO A 322 -12.26 7.02 1.37
C PRO A 322 -10.77 7.27 1.64
N ILE A 323 -10.18 8.09 0.78
CA ILE A 323 -8.82 8.58 0.95
C ILE A 323 -8.75 9.43 2.22
N SER A 324 -8.01 8.95 3.24
CA SER A 324 -7.57 9.73 4.40
C SER A 324 -6.32 10.53 4.06
N LEU A 325 -5.74 11.25 5.03
CA LEU A 325 -4.46 11.95 4.82
C LEU A 325 -3.33 11.02 4.37
N GLN A 326 -3.37 9.74 4.75
CA GLN A 326 -2.33 8.77 4.42
C GLN A 326 -2.75 7.79 3.31
N ALA A 327 -4.03 7.75 2.94
CA ALA A 327 -4.57 6.75 2.02
C ALA A 327 -4.16 5.32 2.43
N VAL A 328 -3.46 4.61 1.53
CA VAL A 328 -2.87 3.27 1.76
C VAL A 328 -1.33 3.34 1.85
N TRP A 329 -0.77 4.47 2.26
CA TRP A 329 0.67 4.73 2.34
C TRP A 329 1.05 5.42 3.65
N THR A 330 0.91 4.70 4.77
CA THR A 330 1.16 5.23 6.11
C THR A 330 2.66 5.31 6.43
N ALA A 331 3.03 6.26 7.29
CA ALA A 331 4.40 6.48 7.75
C ALA A 331 5.06 5.19 8.26
N ASP A 332 6.30 4.94 7.83
CA ASP A 332 7.11 3.78 8.23
C ASP A 332 8.44 4.23 8.86
N ASN A 333 8.34 4.99 9.92
CA ASN A 333 9.48 5.54 10.68
C ASN A 333 9.40 5.30 12.19
N GLY A 334 8.53 4.38 12.64
CA GLY A 334 8.33 4.07 14.06
C GLY A 334 7.34 5.01 14.75
N MET A 335 6.75 5.95 14.01
CA MET A 335 5.85 6.97 14.53
C MET A 335 4.44 6.75 13.98
N LEU A 336 3.44 7.31 14.69
CA LEU A 336 2.11 7.53 14.11
C LEU A 336 2.20 8.59 13.01
N PRO A 337 1.27 8.59 12.04
CA PRO A 337 1.28 9.60 11.00
C PRO A 337 0.97 11.00 11.58
N PRO A 338 1.47 12.06 10.92
CA PRO A 338 1.09 13.42 11.27
C PRO A 338 -0.44 13.60 11.18
N TRP A 339 -0.98 14.44 12.06
CA TRP A 339 -2.43 14.65 12.21
C TRP A 339 -3.23 13.34 12.32
N LYS A 340 -2.62 12.29 12.93
CA LYS A 340 -3.23 10.96 13.13
C LYS A 340 -3.70 10.28 11.85
N GLY A 341 -3.31 10.80 10.67
CA GLY A 341 -3.73 10.30 9.37
C GLY A 341 -5.23 10.40 9.11
N ASP A 342 -5.93 11.27 9.82
CA ASP A 342 -7.39 11.37 9.83
C ASP A 342 -8.01 11.93 8.53
N TYR A 343 -9.33 12.07 8.50
CA TYR A 343 -10.06 12.68 7.38
C TYR A 343 -10.22 14.18 7.60
N HIS A 344 -9.58 14.98 6.77
CA HIS A 344 -9.81 16.42 6.72
C HIS A 344 -10.86 16.73 5.65
N HIS A 345 -12.13 16.75 6.05
CA HIS A 345 -13.29 16.95 5.17
C HIS A 345 -13.42 18.37 4.61
N ASP A 346 -12.51 19.26 4.90
CA ASP A 346 -12.35 20.55 4.26
C ASP A 346 -11.51 20.47 2.98
N LEU A 347 -10.39 21.17 2.89
CA LEU A 347 -9.59 21.24 1.66
C LEU A 347 -9.00 19.90 1.23
N ASN A 348 -8.41 19.12 2.16
CA ASN A 348 -7.63 17.92 1.80
C ASN A 348 -8.49 16.85 1.12
N THR A 349 -9.60 16.46 1.73
CA THR A 349 -10.50 15.46 1.17
C THR A 349 -11.13 15.95 -0.14
N GLN A 350 -11.54 17.22 -0.22
CA GLN A 350 -12.09 17.80 -1.43
C GLN A 350 -11.10 17.73 -2.59
N LEU A 351 -9.85 18.14 -2.37
CA LEU A 351 -8.80 18.08 -3.41
C LEU A 351 -8.51 16.65 -3.86
N SER A 352 -8.51 15.70 -2.93
CA SER A 352 -8.29 14.29 -3.26
C SER A 352 -9.35 13.72 -4.19
N TYR A 353 -10.61 14.22 -4.13
CA TYR A 353 -11.73 13.71 -4.93
C TYR A 353 -12.15 14.57 -6.12
N TRP A 354 -11.63 15.79 -6.29
CA TRP A 354 -11.92 16.59 -7.48
C TRP A 354 -11.54 15.89 -8.79
N PRO A 355 -10.45 15.11 -8.88
CA PRO A 355 -10.14 14.35 -10.09
C PRO A 355 -11.24 13.39 -10.53
N ALA A 356 -12.05 12.87 -9.61
CA ALA A 356 -13.19 12.01 -9.95
C ALA A 356 -14.15 12.67 -10.93
N TYR A 357 -14.43 13.96 -10.75
CA TYR A 357 -15.38 14.70 -11.60
C TYR A 357 -14.72 15.16 -12.90
N THR A 358 -13.57 15.81 -12.81
CA THR A 358 -12.89 16.39 -13.98
C THR A 358 -12.25 15.32 -14.87
N GLY A 359 -11.80 14.21 -14.29
CA GLY A 359 -11.19 13.07 -14.97
C GLY A 359 -12.18 11.97 -15.38
N ASN A 360 -13.51 12.18 -15.19
CA ASN A 360 -14.54 11.16 -15.50
C ASN A 360 -14.37 9.81 -14.76
N HIS A 361 -13.75 9.83 -13.56
CA HIS A 361 -13.59 8.66 -12.69
C HIS A 361 -14.65 8.67 -11.58
N LEU A 362 -15.93 8.85 -11.98
CA LEU A 362 -17.05 9.00 -11.05
C LEU A 362 -17.24 7.76 -10.16
N LYS A 363 -16.96 6.61 -10.73
CA LYS A 363 -17.09 5.32 -10.01
C LYS A 363 -16.09 5.24 -8.85
N GLU A 364 -14.84 5.60 -9.10
CA GLU A 364 -13.79 5.63 -8.08
C GLU A 364 -14.08 6.69 -6.99
N GLY A 365 -14.80 7.75 -7.34
CA GLY A 365 -15.24 8.80 -6.40
C GLY A 365 -16.36 8.38 -5.45
N MET A 366 -17.07 7.28 -5.73
CA MET A 366 -18.25 6.87 -4.94
C MET A 366 -17.93 6.47 -3.51
N GLY A 367 -16.73 5.92 -3.23
CA GLY A 367 -16.34 5.54 -1.87
C GLY A 367 -16.48 6.68 -0.86
N TYR A 368 -16.13 7.90 -1.23
CA TYR A 368 -16.31 9.08 -0.39
C TYR A 368 -17.79 9.49 -0.23
N LEU A 369 -18.54 9.50 -1.32
CA LEU A 369 -19.98 9.86 -1.27
C LEU A 369 -20.77 8.84 -0.45
N CYS A 370 -20.44 7.56 -0.54
CA CYS A 370 -21.06 6.51 0.26
C CYS A 370 -20.80 6.71 1.76
N LEU A 371 -19.59 7.10 2.16
CA LEU A 371 -19.28 7.40 3.55
C LEU A 371 -20.13 8.58 4.06
N LEU A 372 -20.19 9.69 3.32
CA LEU A 372 -20.96 10.86 3.71
C LEU A 372 -22.44 10.53 3.86
N TYR A 373 -23.02 9.82 2.89
CA TYR A 373 -24.42 9.44 2.91
C TYR A 373 -24.77 8.52 4.08
N THR A 374 -23.91 7.55 4.39
CA THR A 374 -24.16 6.62 5.51
C THR A 374 -23.98 7.31 6.88
N SER A 375 -23.08 8.28 7.00
CA SER A 375 -22.88 9.06 8.22
C SER A 375 -24.07 9.98 8.49
N ASP A 376 -24.57 10.67 7.46
CA ASP A 376 -25.75 11.55 7.56
C ASP A 376 -27.02 10.78 7.95
N ALA A 377 -27.25 9.61 7.33
CA ALA A 377 -28.36 8.74 7.68
C ALA A 377 -28.32 8.17 9.11
N ALA A 378 -27.12 8.10 9.73
CA ALA A 378 -26.99 7.71 11.13
C ALA A 378 -27.38 8.84 12.09
N ASP A 379 -27.10 10.10 11.74
CA ASP A 379 -27.46 11.29 12.54
C ASP A 379 -28.97 11.53 12.54
N GLU A 380 -29.67 11.30 11.42
CA GLU A 380 -31.13 11.41 11.35
C GLU A 380 -31.86 10.38 12.23
N ARG A 381 -31.27 9.25 12.55
CA ARG A 381 -31.84 8.22 13.45
C ARG A 381 -31.66 8.52 14.94
N SER A 382 -30.80 9.44 15.28
CA SER A 382 -30.47 9.84 16.65
C SER A 382 -31.14 11.16 17.09
N SER A 383 -31.86 11.84 16.21
CA SER A 383 -32.70 12.98 16.45
C SER A 383 -34.17 12.57 16.63
#